data_6ded6c50017b114b07c6a9adb4d806a5
#
_entry.id   6ded6c50017b114b07c6a9adb4d806a5
#
_cell.length_a   1.000
_cell.length_b   1.000
_cell.length_c   1.000
_cell.angle_alpha   90.00
_cell.angle_beta   90.00
_cell.angle_gamma   90.00
#
_symmetry.space_group_name_H-M   'P 1'
#
loop_
_entity.id
_entity.type
_entity.pdbx_description
1 polymer ?
#
loop_
_entity_poly.entity_id
_entity_poly.type
_entity_poly.pdbx_seq_one_letter_code
_entity_poly.pdbx_strand_id
1 'polypeptide(L)'
;MLKNIRSYFYNLKKYQTPLEKYVFPVILLLFPLIGANAGLDITDTTYSLGNYQYLDTVNQMWLFSTFLSNKAGQLIMMLPGAGTMLGFNIWCSFITSAMALVSYYFLKRFMPGWMIFIGEFIAQALCFSPRGILYNYLTYLFLTMGTIFLIAGLFAIERQNLYLIIAGVFLGMNVMVRFPNLAEASLILIVWFYGRITRDKLTEVLKKTGLCILGYVCGFGVVFLGTCVGYGGPDAYIGGIAELLGMTKGASDYTSGGMLGAILEAYGTSLSHMLIVLPCIVAGVIMFLLLPGRYVWVKKFLYMAGLLVLVRFFFARGVFTRNYYYYDCMFQAAMMFVIVGIIFCTVGSLGILNGSRQEQTLAFTALMLILVTPLGSNNYTFPILNNLFLIAPIILWLFRRLMQRMGDEDWNFPWQSFVTTVIIVLFIQGALFHINFSFYDGADGTPRDARLDIPKVSSMVTTSYNAETLTDLYSALGDNELLEDKVLLFGTVPGLAYIFDLEPAIDTTWPDLDSYYYMNFDSELLGLDTAGETPTVILGKDSPDISSDKSKYDTLMDFIDNHDYNIVFESDRFIVFASK
;
A
#
# COMPACT_ATOMS: atom_id res chain seq x y z
N MET A 1 -42.57 -8.70 -15.68
CA MET A 1 -41.33 -8.11 -15.19
C MET A 1 -40.27 -9.16 -14.83
N LEU A 2 -40.56 -10.15 -14.00
CA LEU A 2 -39.62 -11.23 -13.61
C LEU A 2 -39.11 -12.11 -14.79
N LYS A 3 -39.94 -12.40 -15.82
CA LYS A 3 -39.53 -13.14 -17.02
C LYS A 3 -38.49 -12.33 -17.85
N ASN A 4 -38.62 -11.01 -17.92
CA ASN A 4 -37.67 -10.15 -18.64
C ASN A 4 -36.31 -10.06 -17.90
N ILE A 5 -36.33 -10.05 -16.59
CA ILE A 5 -35.12 -10.05 -15.75
C ILE A 5 -34.36 -11.38 -15.91
N ARG A 6 -35.05 -12.53 -15.88
CA ARG A 6 -34.45 -13.85 -16.15
C ARG A 6 -33.87 -13.98 -17.56
N SER A 7 -34.56 -13.43 -18.56
CA SER A 7 -34.08 -13.38 -19.96
C SER A 7 -32.81 -12.51 -20.08
N TYR A 8 -32.76 -11.39 -19.36
CA TYR A 8 -31.58 -10.51 -19.34
C TYR A 8 -30.36 -11.20 -18.70
N PHE A 9 -30.54 -11.89 -17.57
CA PHE A 9 -29.47 -12.67 -16.93
C PHE A 9 -29.03 -13.89 -17.78
N TYR A 10 -29.93 -14.49 -18.55
CA TYR A 10 -29.58 -15.57 -19.47
C TYR A 10 -28.74 -15.05 -20.65
N ASN A 11 -29.04 -13.86 -21.15
CA ASN A 11 -28.25 -13.21 -22.18
C ASN A 11 -26.86 -12.78 -21.67
N LEU A 12 -26.76 -12.29 -20.42
CA LEU A 12 -25.47 -11.99 -19.80
C LEU A 12 -24.56 -13.22 -19.71
N LYS A 13 -25.11 -14.41 -19.42
CA LYS A 13 -24.34 -15.67 -19.43
C LYS A 13 -23.72 -15.98 -20.79
N LYS A 14 -24.39 -15.62 -21.89
CA LYS A 14 -23.89 -15.79 -23.26
C LYS A 14 -22.66 -14.90 -23.53
N TYR A 15 -22.56 -13.72 -22.90
CA TYR A 15 -21.45 -12.78 -23.04
C TYR A 15 -20.38 -12.94 -21.96
N GLN A 16 -20.56 -13.85 -21.01
CA GLN A 16 -19.62 -14.04 -19.89
C GLN A 16 -18.20 -14.36 -20.39
N THR A 17 -18.03 -15.27 -21.34
CA THR A 17 -16.71 -15.64 -21.85
C THR A 17 -15.98 -14.49 -22.56
N PRO A 18 -16.60 -13.69 -23.46
CA PRO A 18 -15.98 -12.50 -24.02
C PRO A 18 -15.64 -11.44 -22.97
N LEU A 19 -16.53 -11.18 -21.99
CA LEU A 19 -16.28 -10.25 -20.91
C LEU A 19 -15.07 -10.63 -20.08
N GLU A 20 -15.01 -11.91 -19.66
CA GLU A 20 -13.90 -12.45 -18.87
C GLU A 20 -12.57 -12.52 -19.64
N LYS A 21 -12.62 -12.65 -20.97
CA LYS A 21 -11.42 -12.78 -21.79
C LYS A 21 -10.83 -11.43 -22.18
N TYR A 22 -11.67 -10.43 -22.44
CA TYR A 22 -11.23 -9.17 -23.03
C TYR A 22 -11.56 -7.94 -22.15
N VAL A 23 -12.81 -7.80 -21.69
CA VAL A 23 -13.27 -6.58 -21.06
C VAL A 23 -12.70 -6.42 -19.64
N PHE A 24 -12.81 -7.46 -18.82
CA PHE A 24 -12.31 -7.40 -17.45
C PHE A 24 -10.79 -7.16 -17.36
N PRO A 25 -9.93 -7.88 -18.14
CA PRO A 25 -8.52 -7.56 -18.18
C PRO A 25 -8.20 -6.14 -18.63
N VAL A 26 -8.94 -5.59 -19.61
CA VAL A 26 -8.74 -4.21 -20.06
C VAL A 26 -9.13 -3.20 -18.96
N ILE A 27 -10.22 -3.43 -18.24
CA ILE A 27 -10.60 -2.58 -17.10
C ILE A 27 -9.52 -2.65 -16.02
N LEU A 28 -9.07 -3.83 -15.63
CA LEU A 28 -8.00 -4.00 -14.63
C LEU A 28 -6.66 -3.39 -15.07
N LEU A 29 -6.40 -3.34 -16.38
CA LEU A 29 -5.22 -2.67 -16.93
C LEU A 29 -5.31 -1.14 -16.81
N LEU A 30 -6.47 -0.57 -17.13
CA LEU A 30 -6.62 0.88 -17.29
C LEU A 30 -7.11 1.59 -16.02
N PHE A 31 -7.83 0.92 -15.14
CA PHE A 31 -8.41 1.54 -13.94
C PHE A 31 -7.38 2.20 -13.03
N PRO A 32 -6.19 1.62 -12.73
CA PRO A 32 -5.19 2.26 -11.90
C PRO A 32 -4.59 3.56 -12.48
N LEU A 33 -4.75 3.81 -13.78
CA LEU A 33 -4.31 5.06 -14.42
C LEU A 33 -5.21 6.24 -14.06
N ILE A 34 -6.46 5.97 -13.68
CA ILE A 34 -7.41 7.02 -13.27
C ILE A 34 -6.92 7.63 -11.96
N GLY A 35 -6.90 8.96 -11.89
CA GLY A 35 -6.39 9.68 -10.72
C GLY A 35 -4.84 9.68 -10.59
N ALA A 36 -4.08 9.29 -11.61
CA ALA A 36 -2.62 9.34 -11.58
C ALA A 36 -2.06 10.75 -11.38
N ASN A 37 -2.83 11.77 -11.72
CA ASN A 37 -2.52 13.19 -11.52
C ASN A 37 -3.12 13.79 -10.24
N ALA A 38 -3.78 13.00 -9.39
CA ALA A 38 -4.45 13.50 -8.20
C ALA A 38 -3.47 13.61 -7.02
N GLY A 39 -3.34 14.85 -6.49
CA GLY A 39 -2.59 15.17 -5.28
C GLY A 39 -1.11 15.45 -5.49
N LEU A 40 -0.59 16.32 -4.64
CA LEU A 40 0.83 16.65 -4.56
C LEU A 40 1.26 16.58 -3.09
N ASP A 41 1.77 15.42 -2.72
CA ASP A 41 2.38 15.22 -1.40
C ASP A 41 3.83 15.69 -1.45
N ILE A 42 4.15 16.70 -0.65
CA ILE A 42 5.49 17.29 -0.53
C ILE A 42 6.37 16.59 0.51
N THR A 43 5.84 15.53 1.13
CA THR A 43 6.51 14.71 2.12
C THR A 43 6.92 13.35 1.52
N ASP A 44 6.33 12.26 1.94
CA ASP A 44 6.75 10.88 1.64
C ASP A 44 6.87 10.56 0.14
N THR A 45 5.89 11.01 -0.67
CA THR A 45 5.87 10.70 -2.10
C THR A 45 7.02 11.39 -2.84
N THR A 46 7.13 12.70 -2.71
CA THR A 46 8.14 13.48 -3.43
C THR A 46 9.53 13.32 -2.80
N TYR A 47 9.63 13.02 -1.49
CA TYR A 47 10.86 12.54 -0.86
C TYR A 47 11.38 11.27 -1.52
N SER A 48 10.50 10.27 -1.71
CA SER A 48 10.88 9.04 -2.39
C SER A 48 11.34 9.29 -3.84
N LEU A 49 10.66 10.20 -4.57
CA LEU A 49 11.05 10.60 -5.92
C LEU A 49 12.41 11.31 -5.93
N GLY A 50 12.67 12.18 -4.95
CA GLY A 50 13.98 12.81 -4.75
C GLY A 50 15.10 11.79 -4.53
N ASN A 51 14.87 10.79 -3.68
CA ASN A 51 15.82 9.71 -3.43
C ASN A 51 16.12 8.86 -4.69
N TYR A 52 15.16 8.69 -5.61
CA TYR A 52 15.42 8.00 -6.88
C TYR A 52 16.21 8.87 -7.84
N GLN A 53 15.96 10.17 -7.86
CA GLN A 53 16.64 11.13 -8.74
C GLN A 53 18.09 11.36 -8.30
N TYR A 54 18.30 11.54 -7.00
CA TYR A 54 19.61 11.85 -6.40
C TYR A 54 20.16 10.67 -5.60
N LEU A 55 20.07 9.47 -6.16
CA LEU A 55 20.39 8.22 -5.46
C LEU A 55 21.81 8.17 -4.88
N ASP A 56 22.75 8.84 -5.50
CA ASP A 56 24.15 8.83 -5.08
C ASP A 56 24.41 9.73 -3.84
N THR A 57 23.44 10.58 -3.46
CA THR A 57 23.49 11.43 -2.26
C THR A 57 22.70 10.84 -1.08
N VAL A 58 22.03 9.70 -1.26
CA VAL A 58 21.15 9.13 -0.22
C VAL A 58 21.96 8.44 0.86
N ASN A 59 21.64 8.73 2.13
CA ASN A 59 22.20 8.06 3.30
C ASN A 59 22.20 6.53 3.18
N GLN A 60 23.26 5.88 3.65
CA GLN A 60 23.45 4.43 3.51
C GLN A 60 22.32 3.62 4.14
N MET A 61 21.77 4.04 5.27
CA MET A 61 20.65 3.35 5.92
C MET A 61 19.43 3.30 4.99
N TRP A 62 19.03 4.44 4.40
CA TRP A 62 17.90 4.50 3.46
C TRP A 62 18.20 3.82 2.13
N LEU A 63 19.42 3.98 1.63
CA LEU A 63 19.86 3.34 0.40
C LEU A 63 19.70 1.81 0.49
N PHE A 64 20.21 1.19 1.56
CA PHE A 64 20.25 -0.27 1.68
C PHE A 64 18.96 -0.87 2.23
N SER A 65 18.21 -0.16 3.08
CA SER A 65 16.93 -0.66 3.61
C SER A 65 15.88 -0.91 2.52
N THR A 66 15.96 -0.16 1.40
CA THR A 66 15.06 -0.23 0.24
C THR A 66 15.79 -0.28 -1.10
N PHE A 67 16.96 -0.91 -1.14
CA PHE A 67 17.92 -0.85 -2.25
C PHE A 67 17.31 -1.16 -3.62
N LEU A 68 16.63 -2.31 -3.74
CA LEU A 68 16.06 -2.72 -5.02
C LEU A 68 14.96 -1.76 -5.51
N SER A 69 14.22 -1.16 -4.59
CA SER A 69 13.22 -0.13 -4.91
C SER A 69 13.86 1.16 -5.40
N ASN A 70 14.91 1.61 -4.74
CA ASN A 70 15.63 2.82 -5.11
C ASN A 70 16.22 2.66 -6.52
N LYS A 71 16.85 1.52 -6.81
CA LYS A 71 17.37 1.21 -8.16
C LYS A 71 16.27 1.07 -9.21
N ALA A 72 15.16 0.43 -8.88
CA ALA A 72 14.02 0.35 -9.78
C ALA A 72 13.40 1.73 -10.04
N GLY A 73 13.31 2.59 -9.01
CA GLY A 73 12.88 3.98 -9.15
C GLY A 73 13.76 4.79 -10.09
N GLN A 74 15.09 4.70 -9.92
CA GLN A 74 16.06 5.32 -10.81
C GLN A 74 15.89 4.84 -12.27
N LEU A 75 15.71 3.53 -12.48
CA LEU A 75 15.48 2.97 -13.82
C LEU A 75 14.14 3.42 -14.42
N ILE A 76 13.08 3.48 -13.61
CA ILE A 76 11.77 3.97 -14.08
C ILE A 76 11.86 5.43 -14.51
N MET A 77 12.58 6.29 -13.78
CA MET A 77 12.78 7.69 -14.16
C MET A 77 13.44 7.89 -15.52
N MET A 78 14.19 6.90 -16.00
CA MET A 78 14.79 6.91 -17.36
C MET A 78 13.76 6.59 -18.46
N LEU A 79 12.56 6.12 -18.12
CA LEU A 79 11.53 5.79 -19.10
C LEU A 79 10.87 7.06 -19.65
N PRO A 80 10.29 7.00 -20.87
CA PRO A 80 9.64 8.16 -21.47
C PRO A 80 8.58 8.80 -20.58
N GLY A 81 8.72 10.08 -20.30
CA GLY A 81 7.81 10.88 -19.48
C GLY A 81 7.93 10.68 -17.96
N ALA A 82 8.66 9.67 -17.48
CA ALA A 82 8.76 9.34 -16.06
C ALA A 82 9.65 10.32 -15.25
N GLY A 83 10.32 11.27 -15.88
CA GLY A 83 11.02 12.35 -15.20
C GLY A 83 10.10 13.36 -14.52
N THR A 84 8.79 13.34 -14.84
CA THR A 84 7.74 14.10 -14.16
C THR A 84 6.96 13.22 -13.19
N MET A 85 6.37 13.81 -12.15
CA MET A 85 5.57 13.07 -11.16
C MET A 85 4.39 12.32 -11.80
N LEU A 86 3.67 12.93 -12.75
CA LEU A 86 2.59 12.27 -13.47
C LEU A 86 3.09 11.05 -14.25
N GLY A 87 4.18 11.19 -15.00
CA GLY A 87 4.73 10.08 -15.77
C GLY A 87 5.21 8.94 -14.89
N PHE A 88 5.86 9.25 -13.77
CA PHE A 88 6.26 8.24 -12.78
C PHE A 88 5.04 7.51 -12.19
N ASN A 89 3.99 8.26 -11.81
CA ASN A 89 2.73 7.69 -11.30
C ASN A 89 2.04 6.77 -12.32
N ILE A 90 2.11 7.08 -13.62
CA ILE A 90 1.59 6.22 -14.68
C ILE A 90 2.35 4.89 -14.70
N TRP A 91 3.68 4.90 -14.64
CA TRP A 91 4.49 3.67 -14.60
C TRP A 91 4.23 2.84 -13.35
N CYS A 92 4.09 3.46 -12.18
CA CYS A 92 3.70 2.77 -10.94
C CYS A 92 2.29 2.17 -11.05
N SER A 93 1.35 2.84 -11.71
CA SER A 93 0.00 2.31 -11.95
C SER A 93 0.03 1.03 -12.79
N PHE A 94 0.96 0.87 -13.71
CA PHE A 94 1.14 -0.40 -14.43
C PHE A 94 1.63 -1.54 -13.54
N ILE A 95 2.37 -1.26 -12.45
CA ILE A 95 2.73 -2.30 -11.48
C ILE A 95 1.46 -2.81 -10.78
N THR A 96 0.57 -1.91 -10.36
CA THR A 96 -0.74 -2.26 -9.78
C THR A 96 -1.59 -3.08 -10.77
N SER A 97 -1.60 -2.66 -12.03
CA SER A 97 -2.29 -3.40 -13.10
C SER A 97 -1.70 -4.80 -13.31
N ALA A 98 -0.37 -4.93 -13.26
CA ALA A 98 0.31 -6.21 -13.39
C ALA A 98 -0.07 -7.17 -12.26
N MET A 99 -0.11 -6.70 -11.00
CA MET A 99 -0.55 -7.51 -9.86
C MET A 99 -1.97 -8.06 -10.06
N ALA A 100 -2.91 -7.19 -10.42
CA ALA A 100 -4.30 -7.58 -10.67
C ALA A 100 -4.43 -8.57 -11.84
N LEU A 101 -3.74 -8.34 -12.95
CA LEU A 101 -3.80 -9.20 -14.12
C LEU A 101 -3.17 -10.57 -13.87
N VAL A 102 -2.01 -10.62 -13.22
CA VAL A 102 -1.35 -11.89 -12.90
C VAL A 102 -2.21 -12.72 -11.94
N SER A 103 -2.77 -12.08 -10.90
CA SER A 103 -3.71 -12.71 -9.97
C SER A 103 -4.97 -13.18 -10.69
N TYR A 104 -5.54 -12.35 -11.57
CA TYR A 104 -6.72 -12.67 -12.37
C TYR A 104 -6.51 -13.94 -13.21
N TYR A 105 -5.44 -14.00 -14.00
CA TYR A 105 -5.16 -15.15 -14.87
C TYR A 105 -4.77 -16.40 -14.09
N PHE A 106 -4.09 -16.24 -12.96
CA PHE A 106 -3.74 -17.36 -12.09
C PHE A 106 -4.99 -17.97 -11.43
N LEU A 107 -5.82 -17.14 -10.78
CA LEU A 107 -6.99 -17.59 -10.03
C LEU A 107 -8.12 -18.10 -10.94
N LYS A 108 -8.14 -17.72 -12.23
CA LYS A 108 -9.15 -18.18 -13.20
C LYS A 108 -9.16 -19.72 -13.37
N ARG A 109 -8.12 -20.41 -12.92
CA ARG A 109 -8.05 -21.89 -12.89
C ARG A 109 -8.90 -22.51 -11.79
N PHE A 110 -9.25 -21.73 -10.76
CA PHE A 110 -9.91 -22.20 -9.54
C PHE A 110 -11.31 -21.64 -9.33
N MET A 111 -11.58 -20.45 -9.87
CA MET A 111 -12.83 -19.73 -9.63
C MET A 111 -13.31 -18.94 -10.86
N PRO A 112 -14.61 -18.53 -10.92
CA PRO A 112 -15.15 -17.81 -12.08
C PRO A 112 -14.50 -16.45 -12.27
N GLY A 113 -14.20 -16.07 -13.53
CA GLY A 113 -13.49 -14.83 -13.87
C GLY A 113 -14.20 -13.56 -13.42
N TRP A 114 -15.54 -13.51 -13.44
CA TRP A 114 -16.29 -12.35 -12.97
C TRP A 114 -16.08 -12.07 -11.47
N MET A 115 -15.92 -13.12 -10.68
CA MET A 115 -15.69 -13.00 -9.23
C MET A 115 -14.29 -12.53 -8.93
N ILE A 116 -13.31 -13.04 -9.67
CA ILE A 116 -11.93 -12.57 -9.59
C ILE A 116 -11.88 -11.10 -9.98
N PHE A 117 -12.55 -10.71 -11.06
CA PHE A 117 -12.63 -9.32 -11.50
C PHE A 117 -13.15 -8.39 -10.39
N ILE A 118 -14.24 -8.76 -9.71
CA ILE A 118 -14.76 -7.95 -8.59
C ILE A 118 -13.72 -7.84 -7.47
N GLY A 119 -13.08 -8.95 -7.11
CA GLY A 119 -12.04 -8.96 -6.06
C GLY A 119 -10.83 -8.10 -6.43
N GLU A 120 -10.29 -8.26 -7.65
CA GLU A 120 -9.15 -7.48 -8.13
C GLU A 120 -9.49 -6.00 -8.29
N PHE A 121 -10.70 -5.67 -8.74
CA PHE A 121 -11.15 -4.29 -8.81
C PHE A 121 -11.24 -3.65 -7.41
N ILE A 122 -11.77 -4.37 -6.43
CA ILE A 122 -11.78 -3.92 -5.02
C ILE A 122 -10.34 -3.73 -4.52
N ALA A 123 -9.43 -4.66 -4.82
CA ALA A 123 -8.03 -4.57 -4.44
C ALA A 123 -7.35 -3.31 -5.03
N GLN A 124 -7.55 -3.05 -6.32
CA GLN A 124 -7.04 -1.83 -6.96
C GLN A 124 -7.69 -0.56 -6.39
N ALA A 125 -8.99 -0.60 -6.17
CA ALA A 125 -9.75 0.54 -5.67
C ALA A 125 -9.40 0.91 -4.22
N LEU A 126 -9.04 -0.05 -3.39
CA LEU A 126 -8.67 0.13 -1.98
C LEU A 126 -7.16 0.13 -1.75
N CYS A 127 -6.35 0.29 -2.79
CA CYS A 127 -4.92 0.46 -2.63
C CYS A 127 -4.64 1.90 -2.16
N PHE A 128 -4.32 2.06 -0.89
CA PHE A 128 -4.04 3.35 -0.23
C PHE A 128 -2.62 3.85 -0.50
N SER A 129 -1.72 3.01 -1.01
CA SER A 129 -0.32 3.38 -1.18
C SER A 129 -0.16 4.55 -2.15
N PRO A 130 0.59 5.59 -1.81
CA PRO A 130 0.96 6.66 -2.74
C PRO A 130 1.78 6.11 -3.89
N ARG A 131 1.48 6.54 -5.13
CA ARG A 131 2.08 5.97 -6.34
C ARG A 131 3.60 6.15 -6.44
N GLY A 132 4.15 7.24 -5.90
CA GLY A 132 5.58 7.52 -5.89
C GLY A 132 6.39 6.60 -4.96
N ILE A 133 5.76 5.98 -3.95
CA ILE A 133 6.46 5.15 -2.96
C ILE A 133 6.61 3.72 -3.50
N LEU A 134 7.63 3.53 -4.34
CA LEU A 134 7.81 2.32 -5.13
C LEU A 134 8.09 1.06 -4.29
N TYR A 135 8.73 1.19 -3.12
CA TYR A 135 9.00 0.02 -2.27
C TYR A 135 7.73 -0.69 -1.80
N ASN A 136 6.61 0.01 -1.65
CA ASN A 136 5.33 -0.62 -1.35
C ASN A 136 4.84 -1.46 -2.53
N TYR A 137 4.80 -0.88 -3.73
CA TYR A 137 4.31 -1.56 -4.94
C TYR A 137 5.15 -2.76 -5.33
N LEU A 138 6.47 -2.65 -5.24
CA LEU A 138 7.38 -3.75 -5.53
C LEU A 138 7.28 -4.85 -4.47
N THR A 139 7.15 -4.49 -3.17
CA THR A 139 6.86 -5.46 -2.11
C THR A 139 5.66 -6.32 -2.47
N TYR A 140 4.54 -5.68 -2.80
CA TYR A 140 3.31 -6.43 -3.11
C TYR A 140 3.39 -7.21 -4.42
N LEU A 141 4.08 -6.70 -5.43
CA LEU A 141 4.32 -7.42 -6.68
C LEU A 141 5.17 -8.69 -6.45
N PHE A 142 6.30 -8.56 -5.74
CA PHE A 142 7.17 -9.70 -5.47
C PHE A 142 6.51 -10.72 -4.55
N LEU A 143 5.76 -10.26 -3.54
CA LEU A 143 4.97 -11.11 -2.66
C LEU A 143 3.88 -11.86 -3.44
N THR A 144 3.16 -11.18 -4.33
CA THR A 144 2.13 -11.79 -5.20
C THR A 144 2.75 -12.83 -6.13
N MET A 145 3.86 -12.50 -6.80
CA MET A 145 4.56 -13.42 -7.69
C MET A 145 5.12 -14.63 -6.93
N GLY A 146 5.80 -14.39 -5.79
CA GLY A 146 6.31 -15.45 -4.94
C GLY A 146 5.20 -16.40 -4.47
N THR A 147 4.06 -15.86 -4.05
CA THR A 147 2.90 -16.63 -3.62
C THR A 147 2.29 -17.43 -4.77
N ILE A 148 2.13 -16.84 -5.94
CA ILE A 148 1.61 -17.55 -7.14
C ILE A 148 2.50 -18.71 -7.52
N PHE A 149 3.82 -18.51 -7.57
CA PHE A 149 4.75 -19.58 -7.87
C PHE A 149 4.79 -20.64 -6.78
N LEU A 150 4.65 -20.26 -5.51
CA LEU A 150 4.55 -21.20 -4.39
C LEU A 150 3.32 -22.11 -4.56
N ILE A 151 2.14 -21.54 -4.79
CA ILE A 151 0.90 -22.31 -5.01
C ILE A 151 1.02 -23.15 -6.29
N ALA A 152 1.55 -22.58 -7.37
CA ALA A 152 1.77 -23.33 -8.61
C ALA A 152 2.70 -24.53 -8.38
N GLY A 153 3.77 -24.37 -7.59
CA GLY A 153 4.68 -25.44 -7.22
C GLY A 153 4.02 -26.52 -6.36
N LEU A 154 3.09 -26.14 -5.49
CA LEU A 154 2.35 -27.13 -4.68
C LEU A 154 1.33 -27.92 -5.50
N PHE A 155 0.72 -27.31 -6.51
CA PHE A 155 -0.37 -27.94 -7.28
C PHE A 155 0.10 -28.58 -8.59
N ALA A 156 1.26 -28.22 -9.11
CA ALA A 156 1.79 -28.75 -10.36
C ALA A 156 2.31 -30.18 -10.19
N ILE A 157 2.10 -31.01 -11.23
CA ILE A 157 2.71 -32.35 -11.35
C ILE A 157 4.09 -32.19 -12.00
N GLU A 158 4.17 -31.36 -13.07
CA GLU A 158 5.40 -31.10 -13.79
C GLU A 158 6.04 -29.79 -13.33
N ARG A 159 7.38 -29.70 -13.37
CA ARG A 159 8.17 -28.51 -13.02
C ARG A 159 7.96 -28.01 -11.59
N GLN A 160 7.43 -28.84 -10.68
CA GLN A 160 7.18 -28.48 -9.28
C GLN A 160 8.39 -27.83 -8.63
N ASN A 161 9.57 -28.48 -8.76
CA ASN A 161 10.81 -28.01 -8.15
C ASN A 161 11.19 -26.62 -8.66
N LEU A 162 11.04 -26.37 -9.98
CA LEU A 162 11.34 -25.08 -10.58
C LEU A 162 10.44 -23.96 -10.01
N TYR A 163 9.14 -24.21 -9.90
CA TYR A 163 8.21 -23.22 -9.37
C TYR A 163 8.49 -22.90 -7.91
N LEU A 164 8.87 -23.90 -7.08
CA LEU A 164 9.24 -23.67 -5.69
C LEU A 164 10.53 -22.85 -5.55
N ILE A 165 11.52 -23.08 -6.40
CA ILE A 165 12.75 -22.26 -6.44
C ILE A 165 12.40 -20.84 -6.87
N ILE A 166 11.62 -20.64 -7.93
CA ILE A 166 11.22 -19.30 -8.40
C ILE A 166 10.42 -18.55 -7.32
N ALA A 167 9.53 -19.25 -6.60
CA ALA A 167 8.82 -18.66 -5.46
C ALA A 167 9.79 -18.11 -4.42
N GLY A 168 10.79 -18.93 -4.05
CA GLY A 168 11.85 -18.50 -3.15
C GLY A 168 12.64 -17.30 -3.69
N VAL A 169 13.01 -17.31 -4.98
CA VAL A 169 13.74 -16.19 -5.60
C VAL A 169 12.98 -14.87 -5.46
N PHE A 170 11.67 -14.84 -5.80
CA PHE A 170 10.88 -13.62 -5.63
C PHE A 170 10.83 -13.16 -4.18
N LEU A 171 10.58 -14.05 -3.22
CA LEU A 171 10.52 -13.71 -1.80
C LEU A 171 11.89 -13.28 -1.24
N GLY A 172 12.99 -13.89 -1.71
CA GLY A 172 14.34 -13.49 -1.34
C GLY A 172 14.74 -12.12 -1.89
N MET A 173 14.40 -11.83 -3.15
CA MET A 173 14.59 -10.50 -3.73
C MET A 173 13.75 -9.45 -3.02
N ASN A 174 12.57 -9.82 -2.49
CA ASN A 174 11.68 -8.91 -1.80
C ASN A 174 12.28 -8.35 -0.50
N VAL A 175 13.20 -9.05 0.13
CA VAL A 175 13.97 -8.53 1.28
C VAL A 175 14.81 -7.32 0.88
N MET A 176 15.32 -7.29 -0.35
CA MET A 176 16.10 -6.18 -0.90
C MET A 176 15.23 -5.04 -1.46
N VAL A 177 13.94 -5.30 -1.66
CA VAL A 177 12.93 -4.26 -1.93
C VAL A 177 12.68 -3.43 -0.67
N ARG A 178 12.51 -4.12 0.47
CA ARG A 178 12.36 -3.54 1.79
C ARG A 178 12.78 -4.57 2.84
N PHE A 179 13.75 -4.23 3.68
CA PHE A 179 14.34 -5.18 4.64
C PHE A 179 13.31 -5.89 5.56
N PRO A 180 12.27 -5.23 6.11
CA PRO A 180 11.24 -5.89 6.91
C PRO A 180 10.47 -7.02 6.21
N ASN A 181 10.51 -7.12 4.88
CA ASN A 181 9.90 -8.21 4.12
C ASN A 181 10.53 -9.58 4.41
N LEU A 182 11.60 -9.60 5.21
CA LEU A 182 12.13 -10.84 5.79
C LEU A 182 11.04 -11.67 6.50
N ALA A 183 10.03 -11.02 7.09
CA ALA A 183 8.88 -11.67 7.72
C ALA A 183 8.08 -12.57 6.76
N GLU A 184 8.13 -12.28 5.45
CA GLU A 184 7.44 -13.06 4.41
C GLU A 184 8.01 -14.47 4.22
N ALA A 185 9.21 -14.76 4.75
CA ALA A 185 9.75 -16.12 4.83
C ALA A 185 8.79 -17.08 5.57
N SER A 186 7.90 -16.55 6.42
CA SER A 186 6.85 -17.32 7.10
C SER A 186 5.83 -17.95 6.15
N LEU A 187 5.74 -17.51 4.88
CA LEU A 187 4.91 -18.17 3.85
C LEU A 187 5.31 -19.63 3.60
N ILE A 188 6.49 -20.05 4.05
CA ILE A 188 6.90 -21.46 4.04
C ILE A 188 5.91 -22.36 4.80
N LEU A 189 5.16 -21.81 5.76
CA LEU A 189 4.09 -22.52 6.47
C LEU A 189 3.00 -23.03 5.54
N ILE A 190 2.81 -22.42 4.37
CA ILE A 190 1.86 -22.91 3.35
C ILE A 190 2.30 -24.28 2.81
N VAL A 191 3.61 -24.50 2.66
CA VAL A 191 4.16 -25.81 2.26
C VAL A 191 3.84 -26.88 3.29
N TRP A 192 4.02 -26.56 4.56
CA TRP A 192 3.74 -27.47 5.68
C TRP A 192 2.25 -27.74 5.84
N PHE A 193 1.43 -26.71 5.71
CA PHE A 193 -0.03 -26.84 5.72
C PHE A 193 -0.50 -27.77 4.57
N TYR A 194 -0.03 -27.52 3.35
CA TYR A 194 -0.36 -28.36 2.19
C TYR A 194 0.07 -29.80 2.41
N GLY A 195 1.31 -30.04 2.85
CA GLY A 195 1.81 -31.37 3.16
C GLY A 195 0.96 -32.11 4.21
N ARG A 196 0.46 -31.37 5.24
CA ARG A 196 -0.44 -31.96 6.25
C ARG A 196 -1.80 -32.40 5.65
N ILE A 197 -2.46 -31.54 4.87
CA ILE A 197 -3.78 -31.87 4.30
C ILE A 197 -3.71 -32.89 3.17
N THR A 198 -2.59 -32.98 2.45
CA THR A 198 -2.33 -34.00 1.43
C THR A 198 -1.80 -35.30 2.01
N ARG A 199 -1.35 -35.28 3.27
CA ARG A 199 -0.67 -36.39 3.98
C ARG A 199 0.65 -36.78 3.29
N ASP A 200 1.40 -35.79 2.82
CA ASP A 200 2.73 -35.99 2.26
C ASP A 200 3.69 -36.55 3.32
N LYS A 201 4.69 -37.35 2.89
CA LYS A 201 5.76 -37.78 3.78
C LYS A 201 6.59 -36.57 4.22
N LEU A 202 7.08 -36.58 5.45
CA LEU A 202 7.93 -35.52 5.99
C LEU A 202 9.12 -35.20 5.07
N THR A 203 9.73 -36.22 4.48
CA THR A 203 10.84 -36.07 3.53
C THR A 203 10.47 -35.22 2.30
N GLU A 204 9.25 -35.37 1.77
CA GLU A 204 8.76 -34.57 0.65
C GLU A 204 8.48 -33.13 1.08
N VAL A 205 7.92 -32.91 2.27
CA VAL A 205 7.70 -31.56 2.81
C VAL A 205 9.04 -30.86 3.03
N LEU A 206 10.03 -31.55 3.62
CA LEU A 206 11.37 -31.01 3.82
C LEU A 206 12.09 -30.70 2.50
N LYS A 207 11.93 -31.55 1.48
CA LYS A 207 12.48 -31.30 0.14
C LYS A 207 11.87 -30.03 -0.48
N LYS A 208 10.54 -29.88 -0.45
CA LYS A 208 9.85 -28.70 -0.95
C LYS A 208 10.29 -27.43 -0.20
N THR A 209 10.41 -27.52 1.12
CA THR A 209 10.93 -26.45 1.98
C THR A 209 12.36 -26.06 1.59
N GLY A 210 13.25 -27.05 1.42
CA GLY A 210 14.64 -26.81 1.01
C GLY A 210 14.77 -26.14 -0.34
N LEU A 211 13.89 -26.48 -1.32
CA LEU A 211 13.86 -25.81 -2.63
C LEU A 211 13.42 -24.35 -2.52
N CYS A 212 12.43 -24.03 -1.67
CA CYS A 212 12.02 -22.67 -1.42
C CYS A 212 13.14 -21.86 -0.75
N ILE A 213 13.83 -22.43 0.26
CA ILE A 213 14.96 -21.80 0.94
C ILE A 213 16.12 -21.56 -0.03
N LEU A 214 16.45 -22.54 -0.87
CA LEU A 214 17.47 -22.38 -1.90
C LEU A 214 17.16 -21.18 -2.82
N GLY A 215 15.93 -21.12 -3.32
CA GLY A 215 15.48 -20.00 -4.14
C GLY A 215 15.58 -18.66 -3.38
N TYR A 216 15.16 -18.64 -2.12
CA TYR A 216 15.20 -17.46 -1.26
C TYR A 216 16.62 -16.92 -1.07
N VAL A 217 17.56 -17.79 -0.74
CA VAL A 217 18.96 -17.42 -0.60
C VAL A 217 19.56 -16.97 -1.93
N CYS A 218 19.22 -17.62 -3.04
CA CYS A 218 19.66 -17.18 -4.37
C CYS A 218 19.10 -15.80 -4.74
N GLY A 219 17.79 -15.57 -4.51
CA GLY A 219 17.15 -14.29 -4.83
C GLY A 219 17.72 -13.13 -4.02
N PHE A 220 17.86 -13.29 -2.70
CA PHE A 220 18.55 -12.34 -1.84
C PHE A 220 20.01 -12.15 -2.28
N GLY A 221 20.74 -13.24 -2.45
CA GLY A 221 22.18 -13.22 -2.72
C GLY A 221 22.55 -12.52 -4.02
N VAL A 222 21.77 -12.67 -5.09
CA VAL A 222 22.04 -11.99 -6.36
C VAL A 222 21.97 -10.48 -6.22
N VAL A 223 20.94 -9.97 -5.52
CA VAL A 223 20.80 -8.52 -5.31
C VAL A 223 21.85 -8.01 -4.32
N PHE A 224 22.10 -8.77 -3.24
CA PHE A 224 23.13 -8.45 -2.26
C PHE A 224 24.55 -8.36 -2.89
N LEU A 225 24.90 -9.28 -3.79
CA LEU A 225 26.17 -9.20 -4.51
C LEU A 225 26.23 -7.96 -5.40
N GLY A 226 25.09 -7.57 -6.01
CA GLY A 226 25.02 -6.33 -6.78
C GLY A 226 25.27 -5.08 -5.90
N THR A 227 24.74 -5.05 -4.66
CA THR A 227 25.04 -3.98 -3.71
C THR A 227 26.50 -3.93 -3.33
N CYS A 228 27.10 -5.09 -3.04
CA CYS A 228 28.50 -5.17 -2.63
C CYS A 228 29.47 -4.67 -3.73
N VAL A 229 29.17 -4.93 -5.00
CA VAL A 229 30.04 -4.51 -6.11
C VAL A 229 29.90 -2.99 -6.40
N GLY A 230 28.71 -2.42 -6.25
CA GLY A 230 28.42 -1.04 -6.64
C GLY A 230 28.50 0.00 -5.51
N TYR A 231 28.42 -0.42 -4.22
CA TYR A 231 28.15 0.49 -3.11
C TYR A 231 28.95 0.19 -1.84
N GLY A 232 30.26 0.10 -1.93
CA GLY A 232 31.15 0.06 -0.76
C GLY A 232 31.32 -1.31 -0.09
N GLY A 233 30.85 -2.39 -0.71
CA GLY A 233 31.09 -3.75 -0.22
C GLY A 233 30.10 -4.26 0.83
N PRO A 234 30.32 -5.48 1.38
CA PRO A 234 29.45 -6.07 2.37
C PRO A 234 29.32 -5.26 3.66
N ASP A 235 30.42 -4.60 4.06
CA ASP A 235 30.47 -3.84 5.31
C ASP A 235 29.54 -2.61 5.29
N ALA A 236 29.46 -1.93 4.13
CA ALA A 236 28.54 -0.81 3.95
C ALA A 236 27.08 -1.25 4.07
N TYR A 237 26.71 -2.37 3.44
CA TYR A 237 25.35 -2.93 3.55
C TYR A 237 25.03 -3.32 4.99
N ILE A 238 25.94 -4.03 5.66
CA ILE A 238 25.74 -4.47 7.05
C ILE A 238 25.64 -3.26 7.98
N GLY A 239 26.46 -2.22 7.77
CA GLY A 239 26.41 -0.96 8.51
C GLY A 239 25.05 -0.28 8.41
N GLY A 240 24.55 -0.05 7.18
CA GLY A 240 23.25 0.57 6.94
C GLY A 240 22.07 -0.24 7.53
N ILE A 241 22.12 -1.58 7.45
CA ILE A 241 21.09 -2.41 8.07
C ILE A 241 21.21 -2.42 9.60
N ALA A 242 22.42 -2.36 10.17
CA ALA A 242 22.61 -2.25 11.61
C ALA A 242 22.05 -0.92 12.14
N GLU A 243 22.23 0.18 11.42
CA GLU A 243 21.64 1.47 11.75
C GLU A 243 20.10 1.42 11.68
N LEU A 244 19.51 0.84 10.62
CA LEU A 244 18.08 0.59 10.52
C LEU A 244 17.54 -0.20 11.73
N LEU A 245 18.22 -1.25 12.14
CA LEU A 245 17.83 -2.03 13.32
C LEU A 245 18.05 -1.26 14.63
N GLY A 246 18.97 -0.30 14.65
CA GLY A 246 19.18 0.63 15.76
C GLY A 246 17.95 1.48 16.04
N MET A 247 17.27 1.95 15.00
CA MET A 247 16.03 2.75 15.11
C MET A 247 14.94 2.02 15.91
N THR A 248 14.84 0.70 15.81
CA THR A 248 13.81 -0.08 16.53
C THR A 248 14.02 -0.15 18.04
N LYS A 249 15.17 0.31 18.55
CA LYS A 249 15.52 0.29 19.97
C LYS A 249 15.46 1.66 20.65
N GLY A 250 15.39 2.73 19.86
CA GLY A 250 15.37 4.11 20.34
C GLY A 250 13.95 4.62 20.66
N ALA A 251 13.85 5.91 20.97
CA ALA A 251 12.57 6.63 21.13
C ALA A 251 11.99 7.01 19.76
N SER A 252 11.85 6.06 18.86
CA SER A 252 11.30 6.28 17.53
C SER A 252 9.93 5.59 17.39
N ASP A 253 9.13 6.04 16.43
CA ASP A 253 7.83 5.43 16.07
C ASP A 253 7.96 3.98 15.56
N TYR A 254 9.19 3.51 15.29
CA TYR A 254 9.50 2.19 14.76
C TYR A 254 9.87 1.16 15.82
N THR A 255 9.49 1.37 17.09
CA THR A 255 9.70 0.33 18.11
C THR A 255 8.88 -0.92 17.79
N SER A 256 9.46 -2.11 18.03
CA SER A 256 8.77 -3.39 17.75
C SER A 256 7.43 -3.51 18.50
N GLY A 257 7.36 -2.97 19.73
CA GLY A 257 6.13 -2.94 20.52
C GLY A 257 5.10 -1.97 19.95
N GLY A 258 5.53 -0.78 19.47
CA GLY A 258 4.68 0.23 18.85
C GLY A 258 4.06 -0.29 17.54
N MET A 259 4.85 -0.90 16.66
CA MET A 259 4.37 -1.47 15.40
C MET A 259 3.30 -2.55 15.62
N LEU A 260 3.52 -3.47 16.57
CA LEU A 260 2.53 -4.50 16.90
C LEU A 260 1.29 -3.88 17.56
N GLY A 261 1.47 -2.89 18.43
CA GLY A 261 0.40 -2.13 19.06
C GLY A 261 -0.51 -1.47 18.05
N ALA A 262 0.07 -0.78 17.05
CA ALA A 262 -0.68 -0.12 15.96
C ALA A 262 -1.53 -1.12 15.15
N ILE A 263 -0.98 -2.31 14.83
CA ILE A 263 -1.74 -3.36 14.15
C ILE A 263 -2.94 -3.82 15.02
N LEU A 264 -2.73 -4.07 16.30
CA LEU A 264 -3.79 -4.52 17.21
C LEU A 264 -4.85 -3.45 17.44
N GLU A 265 -4.44 -2.17 17.51
CA GLU A 265 -5.35 -1.03 17.60
C GLU A 265 -6.26 -0.93 16.37
N ALA A 266 -5.69 -1.05 15.16
CA ALA A 266 -6.45 -1.04 13.91
C ALA A 266 -7.51 -2.15 13.87
N TYR A 267 -7.15 -3.37 14.29
CA TYR A 267 -8.11 -4.46 14.40
C TYR A 267 -9.16 -4.20 15.48
N GLY A 268 -8.76 -3.70 16.65
CA GLY A 268 -9.66 -3.41 17.77
C GLY A 268 -10.71 -2.35 17.41
N THR A 269 -10.27 -1.25 16.80
CA THR A 269 -11.14 -0.16 16.35
C THR A 269 -12.14 -0.66 15.30
N SER A 270 -11.67 -1.38 14.29
CA SER A 270 -12.53 -1.90 13.23
C SER A 270 -13.52 -2.96 13.75
N LEU A 271 -13.09 -3.82 14.68
CA LEU A 271 -13.94 -4.79 15.32
C LEU A 271 -15.06 -4.11 16.14
N SER A 272 -14.76 -3.01 16.82
CA SER A 272 -15.77 -2.25 17.57
C SER A 272 -16.90 -1.73 16.68
N HIS A 273 -16.58 -1.29 15.44
CA HIS A 273 -17.58 -0.90 14.44
C HIS A 273 -18.40 -2.10 13.94
N MET A 274 -17.80 -3.28 13.85
CA MET A 274 -18.48 -4.49 13.40
C MET A 274 -19.43 -5.09 14.46
N LEU A 275 -19.18 -4.85 15.74
CA LEU A 275 -20.02 -5.41 16.80
C LEU A 275 -21.49 -5.03 16.67
N ILE A 276 -21.83 -3.85 16.10
CA ILE A 276 -23.21 -3.44 15.84
C ILE A 276 -23.90 -4.30 14.77
N VAL A 277 -23.14 -4.88 13.84
CA VAL A 277 -23.70 -5.73 12.78
C VAL A 277 -24.24 -7.03 13.35
N LEU A 278 -23.60 -7.56 14.39
CA LEU A 278 -23.97 -8.82 15.00
C LEU A 278 -25.41 -8.81 15.59
N PRO A 279 -25.79 -7.86 16.46
CA PRO A 279 -27.16 -7.76 16.94
C PRO A 279 -28.17 -7.47 15.82
N CYS A 280 -27.77 -6.69 14.77
CA CYS A 280 -28.63 -6.47 13.62
C CYS A 280 -28.92 -7.75 12.85
N ILE A 281 -27.90 -8.60 12.64
CA ILE A 281 -28.07 -9.91 12.02
C ILE A 281 -28.93 -10.82 12.87
N VAL A 282 -28.65 -10.92 14.18
CA VAL A 282 -29.42 -11.75 15.12
C VAL A 282 -30.89 -11.31 15.15
N ALA A 283 -31.14 -10.01 15.25
CA ALA A 283 -32.52 -9.47 15.22
C ALA A 283 -33.20 -9.79 13.87
N GLY A 284 -32.51 -9.66 12.76
CA GLY A 284 -33.00 -10.02 11.43
C GLY A 284 -33.37 -11.50 11.33
N VAL A 285 -32.47 -12.39 11.76
CA VAL A 285 -32.71 -13.85 11.76
C VAL A 285 -33.92 -14.19 12.64
N ILE A 286 -33.99 -13.66 13.86
CA ILE A 286 -35.12 -13.88 14.77
C ILE A 286 -36.42 -13.40 14.12
N MET A 287 -36.43 -12.21 13.51
CA MET A 287 -37.61 -11.70 12.82
C MET A 287 -38.06 -12.62 11.69
N PHE A 288 -37.12 -13.14 10.88
CA PHE A 288 -37.46 -14.05 9.79
C PHE A 288 -37.95 -15.43 10.26
N LEU A 289 -37.49 -15.90 11.42
CA LEU A 289 -37.94 -17.17 12.02
C LEU A 289 -39.31 -17.03 12.69
N LEU A 290 -39.55 -15.93 13.41
CA LEU A 290 -40.76 -15.78 14.21
C LEU A 290 -41.98 -15.30 13.43
N LEU A 291 -41.79 -14.46 12.37
CA LEU A 291 -42.91 -13.95 11.60
C LEU A 291 -43.42 -15.03 10.61
N PRO A 292 -44.76 -15.32 10.61
CA PRO A 292 -45.33 -16.28 9.66
C PRO A 292 -45.10 -15.88 8.18
N GLY A 293 -45.05 -16.88 7.29
CA GLY A 293 -44.83 -16.68 5.86
C GLY A 293 -45.87 -15.79 5.17
N ARG A 294 -47.10 -15.71 5.73
CA ARG A 294 -48.15 -14.81 5.22
C ARG A 294 -47.78 -13.31 5.28
N TYR A 295 -46.81 -12.95 6.15
CA TYR A 295 -46.33 -11.56 6.31
C TYR A 295 -45.04 -11.27 5.56
N VAL A 296 -44.80 -11.90 4.39
CA VAL A 296 -43.58 -11.70 3.58
C VAL A 296 -43.29 -10.23 3.29
N TRP A 297 -44.31 -9.42 3.01
CA TRP A 297 -44.13 -7.99 2.76
C TRP A 297 -43.67 -7.22 3.98
N VAL A 298 -44.17 -7.54 5.16
CA VAL A 298 -43.73 -6.91 6.41
C VAL A 298 -42.29 -7.27 6.70
N LYS A 299 -41.90 -8.54 6.52
CA LYS A 299 -40.50 -8.98 6.65
C LYS A 299 -39.55 -8.21 5.72
N LYS A 300 -39.92 -8.09 4.45
CA LYS A 300 -39.11 -7.36 3.46
C LYS A 300 -38.99 -5.89 3.81
N PHE A 301 -40.09 -5.27 4.23
CA PHE A 301 -40.08 -3.85 4.62
C PHE A 301 -39.19 -3.63 5.86
N LEU A 302 -39.33 -4.42 6.92
CA LEU A 302 -38.52 -4.31 8.13
C LEU A 302 -37.04 -4.57 7.85
N TYR A 303 -36.73 -5.54 6.98
CA TYR A 303 -35.37 -5.84 6.55
C TYR A 303 -34.74 -4.65 5.82
N MET A 304 -35.45 -4.07 4.86
CA MET A 304 -34.97 -2.89 4.13
C MET A 304 -34.81 -1.68 5.04
N ALA A 305 -35.76 -1.45 5.97
CA ALA A 305 -35.65 -0.38 6.96
C ALA A 305 -34.43 -0.58 7.87
N GLY A 306 -34.18 -1.82 8.32
CA GLY A 306 -32.99 -2.16 9.10
C GLY A 306 -31.69 -1.93 8.35
N LEU A 307 -31.61 -2.32 7.07
CA LEU A 307 -30.44 -2.04 6.22
C LEU A 307 -30.20 -0.54 6.06
N LEU A 308 -31.25 0.26 5.86
CA LEU A 308 -31.10 1.72 5.73
C LEU A 308 -30.60 2.34 7.04
N VAL A 309 -31.09 1.89 8.20
CA VAL A 309 -30.60 2.33 9.52
C VAL A 309 -29.14 1.97 9.71
N LEU A 310 -28.74 0.74 9.35
CA LEU A 310 -27.35 0.29 9.44
C LEU A 310 -26.42 1.09 8.53
N VAL A 311 -26.83 1.32 7.27
CA VAL A 311 -26.08 2.14 6.32
C VAL A 311 -25.91 3.56 6.87
N ARG A 312 -27.00 4.19 7.36
CA ARG A 312 -26.93 5.52 8.00
C ARG A 312 -25.99 5.53 9.20
N PHE A 313 -26.02 4.49 10.02
CA PHE A 313 -25.12 4.35 11.17
C PHE A 313 -23.65 4.35 10.72
N PHE A 314 -23.32 3.59 9.69
CA PHE A 314 -21.95 3.53 9.18
C PHE A 314 -21.51 4.84 8.53
N PHE A 315 -22.39 5.57 7.83
CA PHE A 315 -22.09 6.92 7.36
C PHE A 315 -21.84 7.89 8.53
N ALA A 316 -22.65 7.80 9.59
CA ALA A 316 -22.49 8.66 10.77
C ALA A 316 -21.20 8.37 11.57
N ARG A 317 -20.63 7.18 11.44
CA ARG A 317 -19.38 6.74 12.08
C ARG A 317 -18.16 6.84 11.18
N GLY A 318 -18.27 7.39 9.99
CA GLY A 318 -17.17 7.55 9.05
C GLY A 318 -16.68 6.25 8.39
N VAL A 319 -17.41 5.13 8.54
CA VAL A 319 -17.08 3.88 7.84
C VAL A 319 -17.33 4.01 6.34
N PHE A 320 -18.40 4.70 5.94
CA PHE A 320 -18.67 5.15 4.59
C PHE A 320 -18.66 6.67 4.53
N THR A 321 -18.29 7.24 3.40
CA THR A 321 -18.14 8.68 3.21
C THR A 321 -18.82 9.16 1.93
N ARG A 322 -19.04 10.48 1.85
CA ARG A 322 -19.40 11.22 0.63
C ARG A 322 -18.31 12.18 0.20
N ASN A 323 -17.29 12.35 1.06
CA ASN A 323 -16.09 13.11 0.76
C ASN A 323 -14.90 12.15 0.74
N TYR A 324 -14.18 12.07 -0.36
CA TYR A 324 -13.06 11.15 -0.59
C TYR A 324 -11.71 11.86 -0.56
N TYR A 325 -11.66 13.13 -0.16
CA TYR A 325 -10.42 13.90 -0.05
C TYR A 325 -9.66 13.67 1.26
N TYR A 326 -10.07 12.67 2.04
CA TYR A 326 -9.35 12.17 3.21
C TYR A 326 -8.61 10.89 2.83
N TYR A 327 -7.33 10.80 3.20
CA TYR A 327 -6.53 9.62 2.87
C TYR A 327 -7.12 8.33 3.46
N ASP A 328 -7.54 8.35 4.70
CA ASP A 328 -8.00 7.19 5.46
C ASP A 328 -9.53 6.95 5.40
N CYS A 329 -10.27 7.72 4.60
CA CYS A 329 -11.74 7.72 4.60
C CYS A 329 -12.37 6.35 4.31
N MET A 330 -11.65 5.43 3.67
CA MET A 330 -12.10 4.06 3.39
C MET A 330 -11.48 3.01 4.32
N PHE A 331 -10.62 3.41 5.25
CA PHE A 331 -9.86 2.49 6.10
C PHE A 331 -10.76 1.53 6.87
N GLN A 332 -11.77 2.03 7.58
CA GLN A 332 -12.67 1.21 8.38
C GLN A 332 -13.49 0.24 7.53
N ALA A 333 -14.00 0.67 6.38
CA ALA A 333 -14.76 -0.19 5.46
C ALA A 333 -13.88 -1.33 4.89
N ALA A 334 -12.65 -1.01 4.52
CA ALA A 334 -11.68 -1.99 4.02
C ALA A 334 -11.26 -2.96 5.13
N MET A 335 -11.01 -2.49 6.35
CA MET A 335 -10.68 -3.34 7.49
C MET A 335 -11.82 -4.29 7.90
N MET A 336 -13.08 -3.84 7.84
CA MET A 336 -14.23 -4.72 8.05
C MET A 336 -14.23 -5.87 7.01
N PHE A 337 -13.92 -5.58 5.75
CA PHE A 337 -13.78 -6.61 4.73
C PHE A 337 -12.64 -7.59 5.05
N VAL A 338 -11.48 -7.11 5.52
CA VAL A 338 -10.34 -7.94 5.94
C VAL A 338 -10.71 -8.83 7.13
N ILE A 339 -11.38 -8.31 8.16
CA ILE A 339 -11.80 -9.09 9.35
C ILE A 339 -12.75 -10.22 8.93
N VAL A 340 -13.75 -9.93 8.08
CA VAL A 340 -14.62 -10.94 7.49
C VAL A 340 -13.82 -11.97 6.70
N GLY A 341 -12.80 -11.50 5.97
CA GLY A 341 -11.87 -12.35 5.24
C GLY A 341 -11.11 -13.31 6.15
N ILE A 342 -10.57 -12.85 7.28
CA ILE A 342 -9.89 -13.70 8.27
C ILE A 342 -10.81 -14.84 8.73
N ILE A 343 -12.08 -14.52 9.05
CA ILE A 343 -13.06 -15.51 9.48
C ILE A 343 -13.27 -16.57 8.38
N PHE A 344 -13.53 -16.14 7.14
CA PHE A 344 -13.78 -17.06 6.03
C PHE A 344 -12.56 -17.87 5.63
N CYS A 345 -11.38 -17.25 5.63
CA CYS A 345 -10.13 -17.94 5.35
C CYS A 345 -9.82 -18.99 6.42
N THR A 346 -10.08 -18.69 7.69
CA THR A 346 -9.94 -19.66 8.79
C THR A 346 -10.91 -20.84 8.64
N VAL A 347 -12.20 -20.56 8.44
CA VAL A 347 -13.23 -21.60 8.24
C VAL A 347 -12.94 -22.45 6.97
N GLY A 348 -12.48 -21.79 5.90
CA GLY A 348 -12.09 -22.44 4.65
C GLY A 348 -10.87 -23.36 4.81
N SER A 349 -9.83 -22.89 5.51
CA SER A 349 -8.59 -23.65 5.75
C SER A 349 -8.82 -24.86 6.65
N LEU A 350 -9.72 -24.77 7.62
CA LEU A 350 -10.12 -25.89 8.48
C LEU A 350 -10.97 -26.97 7.76
N GLY A 351 -11.32 -26.75 6.49
CA GLY A 351 -12.13 -27.70 5.70
C GLY A 351 -13.60 -27.74 6.07
N ILE A 352 -14.09 -26.82 6.93
CA ILE A 352 -15.48 -26.75 7.37
C ILE A 352 -16.44 -26.53 6.19
N LEU A 353 -15.96 -25.86 5.12
CA LEU A 353 -16.73 -25.65 3.89
C LEU A 353 -16.77 -26.85 2.94
N ASN A 354 -16.22 -28.00 3.33
CA ASN A 354 -16.06 -29.19 2.46
C ASN A 354 -15.35 -28.86 1.12
N GLY A 355 -14.44 -27.89 1.15
CA GLY A 355 -13.64 -27.50 -0.01
C GLY A 355 -12.59 -28.55 -0.38
N SER A 356 -12.16 -28.54 -1.64
CA SER A 356 -11.03 -29.34 -2.10
C SER A 356 -9.75 -28.95 -1.34
N ARG A 357 -8.71 -29.80 -1.39
CA ARG A 357 -7.40 -29.50 -0.80
C ARG A 357 -6.81 -28.21 -1.38
N GLN A 358 -7.06 -27.93 -2.65
CA GLN A 358 -6.65 -26.69 -3.30
C GLN A 358 -7.37 -25.49 -2.70
N GLU A 359 -8.69 -25.56 -2.50
CA GLU A 359 -9.47 -24.48 -1.86
C GLU A 359 -9.03 -24.24 -0.42
N GLN A 360 -8.76 -25.30 0.35
CA GLN A 360 -8.22 -25.17 1.71
C GLN A 360 -6.84 -24.47 1.71
N THR A 361 -5.98 -24.82 0.75
CA THR A 361 -4.65 -24.20 0.60
C THR A 361 -4.77 -22.73 0.19
N LEU A 362 -5.65 -22.38 -0.74
CA LEU A 362 -5.90 -20.99 -1.12
C LEU A 362 -6.44 -20.18 0.05
N ALA A 363 -7.36 -20.73 0.84
CA ALA A 363 -7.87 -20.10 2.05
C ALA A 363 -6.76 -19.84 3.08
N PHE A 364 -5.91 -20.84 3.34
CA PHE A 364 -4.77 -20.68 4.24
C PHE A 364 -3.75 -19.68 3.70
N THR A 365 -3.51 -19.67 2.40
CA THR A 365 -2.63 -18.69 1.76
C THR A 365 -3.12 -17.27 1.95
N ALA A 366 -4.40 -16.99 1.70
CA ALA A 366 -4.98 -15.67 1.92
C ALA A 366 -4.89 -15.26 3.40
N LEU A 367 -5.11 -16.18 4.34
CA LEU A 367 -4.93 -15.94 5.76
C LEU A 367 -3.48 -15.57 6.08
N MET A 368 -2.50 -16.32 5.56
CA MET A 368 -1.08 -16.00 5.77
C MET A 368 -0.69 -14.65 5.20
N LEU A 369 -1.17 -14.31 4.00
CA LEU A 369 -0.94 -12.99 3.40
C LEU A 369 -1.49 -11.87 4.27
N ILE A 370 -2.72 -12.00 4.80
CA ILE A 370 -3.31 -11.00 5.71
C ILE A 370 -2.45 -10.82 6.98
N LEU A 371 -1.96 -11.91 7.56
CA LEU A 371 -1.22 -11.86 8.83
C LEU A 371 0.21 -11.35 8.66
N VAL A 372 0.85 -11.64 7.53
CA VAL A 372 2.28 -11.35 7.33
C VAL A 372 2.51 -9.96 6.76
N THR A 373 1.64 -9.49 5.87
CA THR A 373 1.84 -8.22 5.14
C THR A 373 2.05 -6.99 6.03
N PRO A 374 1.39 -6.80 7.19
CA PRO A 374 1.59 -5.60 8.03
C PRO A 374 2.85 -5.68 8.91
N LEU A 375 3.52 -6.83 8.99
CA LEU A 375 4.67 -7.00 9.88
C LEU A 375 5.87 -6.14 9.43
N GLY A 376 6.50 -5.49 10.39
CA GLY A 376 7.65 -4.62 10.14
C GLY A 376 7.29 -3.24 9.57
N SER A 377 6.07 -2.78 9.82
CA SER A 377 5.60 -1.43 9.47
C SER A 377 4.89 -0.78 10.66
N ASN A 378 5.10 0.52 10.87
CA ASN A 378 4.34 1.33 11.82
C ASN A 378 3.00 1.84 11.22
N ASN A 379 2.71 1.51 9.96
CA ASN A 379 1.53 1.97 9.24
C ASN A 379 0.29 1.12 9.55
N TYR A 380 0.02 0.79 10.81
CA TYR A 380 -1.17 0.04 11.21
C TYR A 380 -1.38 -1.20 10.32
N THR A 381 -2.53 -1.29 9.67
CA THR A 381 -2.91 -2.37 8.75
C THR A 381 -3.04 -1.88 7.29
N PHE A 382 -2.63 -0.66 6.97
CA PHE A 382 -2.62 -0.16 5.59
C PHE A 382 -1.89 -1.09 4.61
N PRO A 383 -0.75 -1.73 4.96
CA PRO A 383 -0.12 -2.68 4.06
C PRO A 383 -1.02 -3.82 3.61
N ILE A 384 -1.94 -4.31 4.47
CA ILE A 384 -2.91 -5.35 4.06
C ILE A 384 -3.88 -4.80 3.01
N LEU A 385 -4.37 -3.55 3.23
CA LEU A 385 -5.34 -2.92 2.34
C LEU A 385 -4.73 -2.64 0.96
N ASN A 386 -3.44 -2.33 0.94
CA ASN A 386 -2.68 -2.12 -0.28
C ASN A 386 -2.43 -3.42 -1.06
N ASN A 387 -2.52 -4.59 -0.42
CA ASN A 387 -2.22 -5.89 -1.03
C ASN A 387 -3.39 -6.88 -0.94
N LEU A 388 -4.57 -6.48 -1.41
CA LEU A 388 -5.75 -7.35 -1.46
C LEU A 388 -5.83 -8.23 -2.73
N PHE A 389 -4.84 -8.20 -3.62
CA PHE A 389 -4.91 -8.78 -4.98
C PHE A 389 -5.20 -10.29 -5.01
N LEU A 390 -4.51 -11.13 -4.25
CA LEU A 390 -4.89 -12.55 -4.11
C LEU A 390 -5.96 -12.75 -3.04
N ILE A 391 -6.04 -11.85 -2.08
CA ILE A 391 -6.87 -11.98 -0.88
C ILE A 391 -8.34 -11.77 -1.20
N ALA A 392 -8.70 -10.64 -1.84
CA ALA A 392 -10.09 -10.29 -2.07
C ALA A 392 -10.86 -11.29 -2.95
N PRO A 393 -10.32 -11.79 -4.08
CA PRO A 393 -10.98 -12.82 -4.87
C PRO A 393 -11.22 -14.12 -4.09
N ILE A 394 -10.24 -14.54 -3.27
CA ILE A 394 -10.35 -15.75 -2.46
C ILE A 394 -11.44 -15.58 -1.38
N ILE A 395 -11.49 -14.43 -0.70
CA ILE A 395 -12.55 -14.12 0.28
C ILE A 395 -13.94 -14.19 -0.38
N LEU A 396 -14.12 -13.56 -1.54
CA LEU A 396 -15.38 -13.59 -2.28
C LEU A 396 -15.78 -15.02 -2.70
N TRP A 397 -14.79 -15.81 -3.09
CA TRP A 397 -15.01 -17.22 -3.43
C TRP A 397 -15.44 -18.06 -2.23
N LEU A 398 -14.75 -17.95 -1.10
CA LEU A 398 -15.08 -18.65 0.14
C LEU A 398 -16.46 -18.24 0.65
N PHE A 399 -16.78 -16.96 0.55
CA PHE A 399 -18.10 -16.44 0.87
C PHE A 399 -19.20 -17.09 0.01
N ARG A 400 -18.99 -17.14 -1.32
CA ARG A 400 -19.92 -17.82 -2.22
C ARG A 400 -20.09 -19.31 -1.85
N ARG A 401 -19.00 -20.00 -1.49
CA ARG A 401 -19.05 -21.40 -1.04
C ARG A 401 -19.87 -21.56 0.24
N LEU A 402 -19.72 -20.67 1.18
CA LEU A 402 -20.53 -20.66 2.39
C LEU A 402 -22.03 -20.49 2.07
N MET A 403 -22.37 -19.52 1.21
CA MET A 403 -23.74 -19.27 0.78
C MET A 403 -24.38 -20.46 0.08
N GLN A 404 -23.61 -21.14 -0.80
CA GLN A 404 -24.09 -22.36 -1.47
C GLN A 404 -24.37 -23.51 -0.49
N ARG A 405 -23.62 -23.56 0.63
CA ARG A 405 -23.77 -24.59 1.65
C ARG A 405 -24.92 -24.31 2.62
N MET A 406 -25.13 -23.04 3.00
CA MET A 406 -26.19 -22.65 3.95
C MET A 406 -27.58 -22.79 3.34
N GLY A 407 -27.74 -22.72 2.01
CA GLY A 407 -29.02 -22.71 1.32
C GLY A 407 -29.94 -21.57 1.76
N ASP A 408 -30.73 -21.03 0.85
CA ASP A 408 -31.72 -19.96 1.20
C ASP A 408 -32.88 -20.54 2.05
N GLU A 409 -33.05 -21.86 2.10
CA GLU A 409 -34.21 -22.52 2.69
C GLU A 409 -34.08 -22.78 4.20
N ASP A 410 -32.85 -22.99 4.72
CA ASP A 410 -32.63 -23.42 6.10
C ASP A 410 -32.81 -22.30 7.13
N TRP A 411 -32.54 -21.04 6.73
CA TRP A 411 -32.57 -19.91 7.67
C TRP A 411 -33.60 -18.83 7.32
N ASN A 412 -34.27 -18.89 6.19
CA ASN A 412 -35.20 -17.88 5.66
C ASN A 412 -34.66 -16.41 5.67
N PHE A 413 -33.37 -16.23 5.94
CA PHE A 413 -32.72 -14.93 5.99
C PHE A 413 -32.05 -14.62 4.64
N PRO A 414 -32.24 -13.43 4.05
CA PRO A 414 -31.75 -13.09 2.72
C PRO A 414 -30.24 -12.75 2.70
N TRP A 415 -29.39 -13.68 3.14
CA TRP A 415 -27.94 -13.54 3.19
C TRP A 415 -27.31 -13.09 1.88
N GLN A 416 -27.78 -13.67 0.77
CA GLN A 416 -27.26 -13.34 -0.55
C GLN A 416 -27.50 -11.86 -0.88
N SER A 417 -28.70 -11.34 -0.60
CA SER A 417 -29.03 -9.92 -0.82
C SER A 417 -28.20 -9.01 0.06
N PHE A 418 -28.03 -9.37 1.35
CA PHE A 418 -27.22 -8.60 2.29
C PHE A 418 -25.78 -8.44 1.79
N VAL A 419 -25.13 -9.53 1.45
CA VAL A 419 -23.72 -9.50 1.04
C VAL A 419 -23.54 -8.87 -0.32
N THR A 420 -24.43 -9.15 -1.28
CA THR A 420 -24.38 -8.47 -2.58
C THR A 420 -24.47 -6.95 -2.40
N THR A 421 -25.30 -6.47 -1.49
CA THR A 421 -25.39 -5.03 -1.18
C THR A 421 -24.08 -4.50 -0.61
N VAL A 422 -23.48 -5.19 0.37
CA VAL A 422 -22.20 -4.77 0.95
C VAL A 422 -21.09 -4.73 -0.12
N ILE A 423 -21.00 -5.74 -0.96
CA ILE A 423 -20.01 -5.79 -2.06
C ILE A 423 -20.22 -4.64 -3.05
N ILE A 424 -21.47 -4.35 -3.43
CA ILE A 424 -21.79 -3.23 -4.34
C ILE A 424 -21.40 -1.90 -3.72
N VAL A 425 -21.73 -1.69 -2.43
CA VAL A 425 -21.35 -0.45 -1.73
C VAL A 425 -19.84 -0.32 -1.66
N LEU A 426 -19.11 -1.37 -1.29
CA LEU A 426 -17.65 -1.36 -1.22
C LEU A 426 -17.03 -1.11 -2.61
N PHE A 427 -17.58 -1.71 -3.66
CA PHE A 427 -17.13 -1.52 -5.04
C PHE A 427 -17.29 -0.06 -5.50
N ILE A 428 -18.48 0.54 -5.27
CA ILE A 428 -18.77 1.93 -5.68
C ILE A 428 -17.93 2.91 -4.84
N GLN A 429 -17.92 2.75 -3.52
CA GLN A 429 -17.16 3.60 -2.61
C GLN A 429 -15.66 3.52 -2.90
N GLY A 430 -15.13 2.32 -3.12
CA GLY A 430 -13.73 2.12 -3.49
C GLY A 430 -13.37 2.78 -4.82
N ALA A 431 -14.23 2.67 -5.84
CA ALA A 431 -14.00 3.33 -7.13
C ALA A 431 -13.96 4.86 -6.99
N LEU A 432 -14.88 5.45 -6.23
CA LEU A 432 -14.92 6.89 -5.99
C LEU A 432 -13.71 7.34 -5.14
N PHE A 433 -13.32 6.55 -4.16
CA PHE A 433 -12.10 6.79 -3.40
C PHE A 433 -10.86 6.80 -4.31
N HIS A 434 -10.66 5.77 -5.12
CA HIS A 434 -9.50 5.66 -6.01
C HIS A 434 -9.33 6.87 -6.95
N ILE A 435 -10.45 7.44 -7.41
CA ILE A 435 -10.45 8.60 -8.31
C ILE A 435 -10.06 9.89 -7.58
N ASN A 436 -10.46 10.03 -6.32
CA ASN A 436 -10.43 11.32 -5.61
C ASN A 436 -9.38 11.40 -4.50
N PHE A 437 -8.88 10.27 -4.00
CA PHE A 437 -7.95 10.33 -2.88
C PHE A 437 -6.56 10.84 -3.30
N SER A 438 -5.87 11.44 -2.35
CA SER A 438 -4.43 11.62 -2.41
C SER A 438 -3.84 11.56 -1.00
N PHE A 439 -2.55 11.26 -0.93
CA PHE A 439 -1.81 11.21 0.32
C PHE A 439 -1.32 12.63 0.66
N TYR A 440 -1.51 13.08 1.87
CA TYR A 440 -1.03 14.36 2.44
C TYR A 440 -0.91 15.56 1.48
N ASP A 441 -2.00 15.92 0.82
CA ASP A 441 -2.05 17.05 -0.11
C ASP A 441 -2.90 18.18 0.49
N GLY A 442 -2.31 18.94 1.39
CA GLY A 442 -2.99 19.99 2.13
C GLY A 442 -3.90 19.47 3.24
N ALA A 443 -4.79 20.31 3.76
CA ALA A 443 -5.70 19.93 4.81
C ALA A 443 -6.73 18.91 4.35
N ASP A 444 -7.02 17.92 5.21
CA ASP A 444 -8.00 16.88 4.96
C ASP A 444 -9.37 17.45 4.58
N GLY A 445 -9.99 16.82 3.57
CA GLY A 445 -11.29 17.23 3.06
C GLY A 445 -11.28 18.39 2.07
N THR A 446 -10.12 18.98 1.80
CA THR A 446 -9.98 20.09 0.86
C THR A 446 -9.99 19.58 -0.58
N PRO A 447 -10.81 20.17 -1.47
CA PRO A 447 -10.82 19.83 -2.89
C PRO A 447 -9.46 20.10 -3.56
N ARG A 448 -9.10 19.26 -4.54
CA ARG A 448 -7.94 19.43 -5.40
C ARG A 448 -8.41 19.97 -6.73
N ASP A 449 -8.23 21.25 -6.95
CA ASP A 449 -8.79 22.01 -8.08
C ASP A 449 -7.79 22.94 -8.75
N ALA A 450 -6.57 23.05 -8.20
CA ALA A 450 -5.51 23.90 -8.71
C ALA A 450 -4.39 23.10 -9.38
N ARG A 451 -3.63 23.76 -10.26
CA ARG A 451 -2.42 23.24 -10.90
C ARG A 451 -1.26 24.21 -10.69
N LEU A 452 -0.05 23.67 -10.78
CA LEU A 452 1.17 24.44 -10.67
C LEU A 452 1.84 24.59 -12.03
N ASP A 453 2.56 25.69 -12.23
CA ASP A 453 3.42 25.89 -13.39
C ASP A 453 4.90 25.61 -13.03
N ILE A 454 5.13 24.43 -12.44
CA ILE A 454 6.46 23.93 -12.06
C ILE A 454 6.74 22.66 -12.87
N PRO A 455 7.83 22.58 -13.65
CA PRO A 455 8.04 21.56 -14.69
C PRO A 455 7.84 20.11 -14.23
N LYS A 456 8.37 19.73 -13.07
CA LYS A 456 8.28 18.37 -12.54
C LYS A 456 6.86 17.95 -12.16
N VAL A 457 6.00 18.90 -11.80
CA VAL A 457 4.66 18.66 -11.23
C VAL A 457 3.52 19.39 -11.96
N SER A 458 3.79 20.06 -13.09
CA SER A 458 2.83 20.90 -13.82
C SER A 458 1.53 20.21 -14.21
N SER A 459 1.55 18.88 -14.38
CA SER A 459 0.37 18.08 -14.74
C SER A 459 -0.39 17.53 -13.52
N MET A 460 0.09 17.78 -12.32
CA MET A 460 -0.58 17.36 -11.08
C MET A 460 -1.70 18.33 -10.71
N VAL A 461 -2.70 17.82 -10.01
CA VAL A 461 -3.83 18.60 -9.48
C VAL A 461 -3.74 18.55 -7.97
N THR A 462 -3.62 19.70 -7.33
CA THR A 462 -3.45 19.87 -5.89
C THR A 462 -4.46 20.86 -5.30
N THR A 463 -4.36 21.15 -4.02
CA THR A 463 -5.15 22.19 -3.36
C THR A 463 -4.68 23.58 -3.80
N SER A 464 -5.60 24.57 -3.79
CA SER A 464 -5.25 25.95 -4.12
C SER A 464 -4.14 26.50 -3.23
N TYR A 465 -4.15 26.16 -1.93
CA TYR A 465 -3.12 26.56 -0.98
C TYR A 465 -1.72 26.03 -1.35
N ASN A 466 -1.61 24.72 -1.68
CA ASN A 466 -0.33 24.16 -2.11
C ASN A 466 0.14 24.78 -3.44
N ALA A 467 -0.80 24.99 -4.40
CA ALA A 467 -0.47 25.58 -5.67
C ALA A 467 0.09 27.00 -5.52
N GLU A 468 -0.55 27.85 -4.72
CA GLU A 468 -0.13 29.23 -4.45
C GLU A 468 1.22 29.25 -3.74
N THR A 469 1.33 28.60 -2.57
CA THR A 469 2.56 28.68 -1.75
C THR A 469 3.80 28.09 -2.45
N LEU A 470 3.65 27.02 -3.23
CA LEU A 470 4.76 26.44 -3.98
C LEU A 470 5.14 27.25 -5.21
N THR A 471 4.18 27.88 -5.88
CA THR A 471 4.45 28.77 -7.03
C THR A 471 5.17 30.03 -6.57
N ASP A 472 4.77 30.62 -5.45
CA ASP A 472 5.42 31.80 -4.89
C ASP A 472 6.87 31.47 -4.49
N LEU A 473 7.09 30.33 -3.83
CA LEU A 473 8.44 29.88 -3.46
C LEU A 473 9.31 29.62 -4.70
N TYR A 474 8.77 28.93 -5.72
CA TYR A 474 9.50 28.65 -6.97
C TYR A 474 9.90 29.94 -7.70
N SER A 475 8.98 30.92 -7.76
CA SER A 475 9.24 32.21 -8.37
C SER A 475 10.33 32.98 -7.60
N ALA A 476 10.26 32.97 -6.27
CA ALA A 476 11.26 33.64 -5.43
C ALA A 476 12.66 33.02 -5.58
N LEU A 477 12.76 31.68 -5.71
CA LEU A 477 14.04 31.02 -5.99
C LEU A 477 14.59 31.41 -7.37
N GLY A 478 13.71 31.51 -8.38
CA GLY A 478 14.09 31.95 -9.74
C GLY A 478 14.56 33.40 -9.78
N ASP A 479 13.84 34.31 -9.12
CA ASP A 479 14.16 35.75 -9.05
C ASP A 479 15.50 36.03 -8.34
N ASN A 480 15.91 35.13 -7.44
CA ASN A 480 17.18 35.23 -6.71
C ASN A 480 18.29 34.32 -7.33
N GLU A 481 18.08 33.70 -8.49
CA GLU A 481 19.03 32.84 -9.20
C GLU A 481 19.48 31.60 -8.39
N LEU A 482 18.60 31.07 -7.49
CA LEU A 482 18.92 29.97 -6.56
C LEU A 482 18.48 28.59 -7.08
N LEU A 483 17.91 28.48 -8.29
CA LEU A 483 17.42 27.21 -8.83
C LEU A 483 18.54 26.24 -9.30
N GLU A 484 19.78 26.72 -9.40
CA GLU A 484 20.94 25.89 -9.75
C GLU A 484 21.82 25.56 -8.52
N ASP A 485 21.49 26.08 -7.36
CA ASP A 485 22.23 25.86 -6.12
C ASP A 485 21.89 24.50 -5.50
N LYS A 486 22.82 23.95 -4.71
CA LYS A 486 22.51 22.86 -3.80
C LYS A 486 21.60 23.36 -2.69
N VAL A 487 20.71 22.51 -2.22
CA VAL A 487 19.71 22.86 -1.20
C VAL A 487 19.87 22.02 0.07
N LEU A 488 19.74 22.69 1.21
CA LEU A 488 19.53 22.06 2.51
C LEU A 488 18.08 22.33 2.93
N LEU A 489 17.29 21.25 3.03
CA LEU A 489 15.89 21.33 3.44
C LEU A 489 15.75 20.95 4.90
N PHE A 490 14.90 21.67 5.63
CA PHE A 490 14.59 21.35 7.03
C PHE A 490 13.11 21.57 7.33
N GLY A 491 12.49 20.63 8.04
CA GLY A 491 11.06 20.63 8.31
C GLY A 491 10.29 19.68 7.38
N THR A 492 8.97 19.78 7.41
CA THR A 492 8.05 18.90 6.64
C THR A 492 8.02 19.27 5.15
N VAL A 493 9.21 19.47 4.57
CA VAL A 493 9.40 19.96 3.19
C VAL A 493 10.39 19.13 2.35
N PRO A 494 10.63 17.83 2.65
CA PRO A 494 11.71 17.06 2.00
C PRO A 494 11.54 16.91 0.49
N GLY A 495 10.32 17.00 0.01
CA GLY A 495 9.99 16.81 -1.41
C GLY A 495 10.33 17.99 -2.31
N LEU A 496 10.69 19.15 -1.75
CA LEU A 496 11.02 20.33 -2.54
C LEU A 496 12.24 20.11 -3.43
N ALA A 497 13.19 19.29 -3.00
CA ALA A 497 14.33 18.89 -3.84
C ALA A 497 13.89 18.30 -5.18
N TYR A 498 12.93 17.36 -5.18
CA TYR A 498 12.37 16.80 -6.39
C TYR A 498 11.49 17.81 -7.15
N ILE A 499 10.60 18.52 -6.44
CA ILE A 499 9.60 19.41 -7.06
C ILE A 499 10.29 20.53 -7.85
N PHE A 500 11.37 21.11 -7.30
CA PHE A 500 12.10 22.23 -7.89
C PHE A 500 13.37 21.81 -8.64
N ASP A 501 13.66 20.50 -8.71
CA ASP A 501 14.85 19.94 -9.36
C ASP A 501 16.18 20.42 -8.72
N LEU A 502 16.22 20.51 -7.39
CA LEU A 502 17.36 21.00 -6.62
C LEU A 502 18.18 19.83 -6.07
N GLU A 503 19.50 19.87 -6.27
CA GLU A 503 20.42 18.86 -5.73
C GLU A 503 20.54 18.99 -4.21
N PRO A 504 20.37 17.90 -3.42
CA PRO A 504 20.58 17.96 -1.97
C PRO A 504 22.05 18.25 -1.62
N ALA A 505 22.27 19.12 -0.62
CA ALA A 505 23.60 19.47 -0.13
C ALA A 505 24.16 18.44 0.87
N ILE A 506 23.30 17.67 1.52
CA ILE A 506 23.65 16.63 2.50
C ILE A 506 22.99 15.30 2.11
N ASP A 507 23.33 14.23 2.81
CA ASP A 507 22.92 12.85 2.48
C ASP A 507 21.42 12.54 2.72
N THR A 508 20.64 13.54 3.09
CA THR A 508 19.17 13.46 3.24
C THR A 508 18.50 14.79 2.93
N THR A 509 17.28 14.74 2.39
CA THR A 509 16.40 15.91 2.27
C THR A 509 15.44 16.06 3.45
N TRP A 510 15.51 15.16 4.43
CA TRP A 510 14.64 15.17 5.62
C TRP A 510 15.44 14.99 6.92
N PRO A 511 16.33 15.91 7.27
CA PRO A 511 17.23 15.75 8.42
C PRO A 511 16.52 15.81 9.77
N ASP A 512 15.35 16.42 9.87
CA ASP A 512 14.55 16.53 11.09
C ASP A 512 13.71 15.27 11.42
N LEU A 513 13.75 14.21 10.59
CA LEU A 513 13.18 12.93 10.96
C LEU A 513 13.80 12.37 12.24
N ASP A 514 12.98 11.80 13.14
CA ASP A 514 13.44 11.11 14.36
C ASP A 514 14.39 9.94 14.06
N SER A 515 14.23 9.34 12.88
CA SER A 515 15.05 8.23 12.41
C SER A 515 16.42 8.64 11.86
N TYR A 516 16.65 9.92 11.61
CA TYR A 516 17.95 10.47 11.22
C TYR A 516 18.64 11.05 12.45
N TYR A 517 19.76 10.46 12.89
CA TYR A 517 20.38 10.82 14.17
C TYR A 517 21.01 12.22 14.13
N TYR A 518 20.94 12.90 15.27
CA TYR A 518 21.58 14.22 15.47
C TYR A 518 23.07 14.22 15.06
N MET A 519 23.81 13.17 15.44
CA MET A 519 25.25 13.09 15.12
C MET A 519 25.53 13.02 13.62
N ASN A 520 24.62 12.42 12.83
CA ASN A 520 24.76 12.38 11.38
C ASN A 520 24.55 13.78 10.80
N PHE A 521 23.50 14.48 11.26
CA PHE A 521 23.21 15.85 10.83
C PHE A 521 24.33 16.84 11.18
N ASP A 522 24.81 16.79 12.41
CA ASP A 522 25.95 17.62 12.88
C ASP A 522 27.22 17.35 12.06
N SER A 523 27.51 16.08 11.75
CA SER A 523 28.64 15.69 10.90
C SER A 523 28.52 16.20 9.46
N GLU A 524 27.32 16.18 8.88
CA GLU A 524 27.04 16.72 7.54
C GLU A 524 27.25 18.24 7.48
N LEU A 525 26.72 18.98 8.48
CA LEU A 525 26.92 20.43 8.55
C LEU A 525 28.40 20.80 8.76
N LEU A 526 29.12 20.05 9.59
CA LEU A 526 30.56 20.24 9.75
C LEU A 526 31.32 19.92 8.46
N GLY A 527 30.84 18.96 7.67
CA GLY A 527 31.35 18.65 6.34
C GLY A 527 31.23 19.84 5.37
N LEU A 528 30.04 20.47 5.33
CA LEU A 528 29.78 21.69 4.54
C LEU A 528 30.70 22.85 4.99
N ASP A 529 30.80 23.09 6.31
CA ASP A 529 31.67 24.12 6.88
C ASP A 529 33.13 23.90 6.48
N THR A 530 33.63 22.67 6.59
CA THR A 530 35.00 22.30 6.23
C THR A 530 35.26 22.48 4.73
N ALA A 531 34.26 22.21 3.89
CA ALA A 531 34.34 22.39 2.44
C ALA A 531 34.16 23.86 2.02
N GLY A 532 33.70 24.73 2.92
CA GLY A 532 33.32 26.13 2.61
C GLY A 532 32.10 26.20 1.70
N GLU A 533 31.20 25.20 1.75
CA GLU A 533 29.95 25.17 0.99
C GLU A 533 28.82 25.83 1.79
N THR A 534 28.12 26.76 1.16
CA THR A 534 26.98 27.48 1.73
C THR A 534 25.73 27.29 0.88
N PRO A 535 25.08 26.10 0.97
CA PRO A 535 23.89 25.79 0.16
C PRO A 535 22.71 26.71 0.49
N THR A 536 21.78 26.89 -0.43
CA THR A 536 20.49 27.51 -0.14
C THR A 536 19.74 26.72 0.91
N VAL A 537 19.30 27.35 2.01
CA VAL A 537 18.54 26.70 3.06
C VAL A 537 17.06 27.03 2.93
N ILE A 538 16.20 26.02 2.83
CA ILE A 538 14.74 26.17 2.83
C ILE A 538 14.19 25.54 4.11
N LEU A 539 13.61 26.37 4.97
CA LEU A 539 13.04 26.00 6.25
C LEU A 539 11.51 25.99 6.16
N GLY A 540 10.87 24.89 6.52
CA GLY A 540 9.44 24.85 6.82
C GLY A 540 9.17 25.53 8.17
N LYS A 541 8.23 26.46 8.23
CA LYS A 541 7.94 27.23 9.46
C LYS A 541 7.34 26.40 10.60
N ASP A 542 6.88 25.21 10.31
CA ASP A 542 6.40 24.24 11.29
C ASP A 542 7.51 23.44 12.00
N SER A 543 8.76 23.55 11.50
CA SER A 543 9.90 22.75 11.99
C SER A 543 10.18 22.87 13.49
N PRO A 544 10.17 24.05 14.12
CA PRO A 544 10.46 24.17 15.55
C PRO A 544 9.44 23.48 16.44
N ASP A 545 8.20 23.36 15.96
CA ASP A 545 7.09 22.78 16.71
C ASP A 545 6.95 21.26 16.49
N ILE A 546 7.42 20.78 15.34
CA ILE A 546 7.28 19.36 14.91
C ILE A 546 8.58 18.58 15.12
N SER A 547 9.74 19.24 15.11
CA SER A 547 11.00 18.54 15.38
C SER A 547 11.01 18.01 16.80
N SER A 548 11.02 16.67 16.92
CA SER A 548 11.19 15.99 18.20
C SER A 548 12.59 16.22 18.78
N ASP A 549 13.54 16.61 17.94
CA ASP A 549 14.91 16.92 18.30
C ASP A 549 15.23 18.41 18.06
N LYS A 550 14.89 19.23 19.07
CA LYS A 550 15.17 20.66 19.03
C LYS A 550 16.66 20.98 18.82
N SER A 551 17.57 20.05 19.17
CA SER A 551 19.01 20.24 18.99
C SER A 551 19.40 20.34 17.52
N LYS A 552 18.74 19.60 16.61
CA LYS A 552 18.99 19.71 15.15
C LYS A 552 18.61 21.09 14.61
N TYR A 553 17.47 21.62 15.07
CA TYR A 553 17.04 22.96 14.68
C TYR A 553 18.02 24.03 15.17
N ASP A 554 18.43 23.95 16.46
CA ASP A 554 19.38 24.90 17.05
C ASP A 554 20.73 24.86 16.30
N THR A 555 21.23 23.63 15.96
CA THR A 555 22.47 23.47 15.18
C THR A 555 22.35 24.05 13.75
N LEU A 556 21.19 23.88 13.08
CA LEU A 556 20.95 24.52 11.80
C LEU A 556 20.98 26.06 11.90
N MET A 557 20.34 26.62 12.93
CA MET A 557 20.33 28.06 13.12
C MET A 557 21.74 28.62 13.44
N ASP A 558 22.52 27.88 14.23
CA ASP A 558 23.94 28.22 14.48
C ASP A 558 24.76 28.19 13.18
N PHE A 559 24.53 27.22 12.29
CA PHE A 559 25.17 27.18 10.98
C PHE A 559 24.79 28.39 10.11
N ILE A 560 23.51 28.77 10.07
CA ILE A 560 23.00 29.91 9.33
C ILE A 560 23.63 31.21 9.87
N ASP A 561 23.66 31.39 11.18
CA ASP A 561 24.19 32.61 11.84
C ASP A 561 25.71 32.76 11.64
N ASN A 562 26.45 31.64 11.54
CA ASN A 562 27.91 31.64 11.37
C ASN A 562 28.37 31.89 9.90
N HIS A 563 27.49 31.79 8.90
CA HIS A 563 27.85 31.86 7.47
C HIS A 563 27.22 33.04 6.72
N ASP A 564 26.88 34.12 7.41
CA ASP A 564 26.37 35.37 6.82
C ASP A 564 25.14 35.20 5.91
N TYR A 565 24.26 34.26 6.22
CA TYR A 565 23.02 34.05 5.48
C TYR A 565 22.04 35.24 5.66
N ASN A 566 21.31 35.54 4.57
CA ASN A 566 20.22 36.52 4.60
C ASN A 566 18.91 35.83 4.22
N ILE A 567 17.80 36.29 4.79
CA ILE A 567 16.46 35.88 4.36
C ILE A 567 16.19 36.53 3.00
N VAL A 568 16.03 35.71 1.97
CA VAL A 568 15.72 36.16 0.60
C VAL A 568 14.25 35.99 0.26
N PHE A 569 13.55 35.12 0.98
CA PHE A 569 12.11 34.93 0.86
C PHE A 569 11.51 34.51 2.21
N GLU A 570 10.34 35.01 2.51
CA GLU A 570 9.55 34.60 3.67
C GLU A 570 8.06 34.62 3.35
N SER A 571 7.37 33.53 3.66
CA SER A 571 5.93 33.39 3.55
C SER A 571 5.34 32.82 4.86
N ASP A 572 4.05 32.53 4.88
CA ASP A 572 3.42 31.87 6.04
C ASP A 572 3.94 30.45 6.25
N ARG A 573 4.48 29.81 5.19
CA ARG A 573 4.88 28.41 5.20
C ARG A 573 6.38 28.18 5.12
N PHE A 574 7.14 29.06 4.44
CA PHE A 574 8.55 28.85 4.14
C PHE A 574 9.40 30.06 4.50
N ILE A 575 10.64 29.79 4.87
CA ILE A 575 11.71 30.78 4.92
C ILE A 575 12.86 30.27 4.06
N VAL A 576 13.42 31.14 3.22
CA VAL A 576 14.61 30.84 2.41
C VAL A 576 15.76 31.71 2.85
N PHE A 577 16.88 31.05 3.17
CA PHE A 577 18.13 31.68 3.49
C PHE A 577 19.14 31.42 2.37
N ALA A 578 19.85 32.43 1.93
CA ALA A 578 20.97 32.31 0.98
C ALA A 578 22.16 33.11 1.49
N SER A 579 23.36 32.59 1.28
CA SER A 579 24.61 33.35 1.54
C SER A 579 24.86 34.34 0.40
N LYS A 580 25.56 35.43 0.66
CA LYS A 580 25.89 36.44 -0.35
C LYS A 580 26.97 35.97 -1.29
#